data_efb051303ebf1a1ce76de95e1183a086
#
_entry.id   efb051303ebf1a1ce76de95e1183a086
#
_cell.length_a   1.000
_cell.length_b   1.000
_cell.length_c   1.000
_cell.angle_alpha   90.00
_cell.angle_beta   90.00
_cell.angle_gamma   90.00
#
_symmetry.space_group_name_H-M   'P 1'
#
loop_
_entity.id
_entity.type
_entity.pdbx_description
1 polymer ?
#
loop_
_entity_poly.entity_id
_entity_poly.type
_entity_poly.pdbx_seq_one_letter_code
_entity_poly.pdbx_strand_id
1 'polypeptide(L)'
;MVDLTAVRYLAWEDAFEVDFADGLTFLEPHSTILKANRISPKAVVERVEMDGECHEGFFVHYNNGQMAEVSWAFIRELPPRKRK
;
A
#
# COMPACT_ATOMS: atom_id res chain seq x y z
N MET A 1 -4.64 -14.41 -9.49
CA MET A 1 -3.91 -13.56 -8.55
C MET A 1 -2.73 -12.90 -9.26
N VAL A 2 -2.46 -11.64 -8.98
CA VAL A 2 -1.40 -10.89 -9.64
C VAL A 2 -0.39 -10.39 -8.60
N ASP A 3 0.88 -10.67 -8.80
CA ASP A 3 1.93 -10.28 -7.88
C ASP A 3 2.21 -8.77 -7.95
N LEU A 4 2.53 -8.20 -6.78
CA LEU A 4 3.06 -6.85 -6.71
C LEU A 4 4.51 -6.85 -7.17
N THR A 5 4.91 -5.82 -7.92
CA THR A 5 6.30 -5.66 -8.35
C THR A 5 6.99 -4.51 -7.63
N ALA A 6 6.24 -3.51 -7.18
CA ALA A 6 6.80 -2.39 -6.45
C ALA A 6 5.71 -1.68 -5.66
N VAL A 7 6.10 -1.06 -4.55
CA VAL A 7 5.22 -0.21 -3.76
C VAL A 7 6.01 0.99 -3.26
N ARG A 8 5.42 2.18 -3.34
CA ARG A 8 6.05 3.43 -2.92
C ARG A 8 5.08 4.28 -2.13
N TYR A 9 5.54 4.85 -1.03
CA TYR A 9 4.75 5.83 -0.30
C TYR A 9 5.03 7.22 -0.87
N LEU A 10 3.97 7.87 -1.35
CA LEU A 10 4.06 9.23 -1.92
C LEU A 10 3.60 10.23 -0.85
N ALA A 11 4.57 10.79 -0.14
CA ALA A 11 4.26 11.66 1.00
C ALA A 11 3.43 12.88 0.63
N TRP A 12 3.65 13.43 -0.56
CA TRP A 12 2.93 14.63 -1.02
C TRP A 12 1.45 14.35 -1.33
N GLU A 13 1.10 13.10 -1.62
CA GLU A 13 -0.28 12.69 -1.88
C GLU A 13 -0.89 11.95 -0.69
N ASP A 14 -0.07 11.59 0.29
CA ASP A 14 -0.43 10.73 1.40
C ASP A 14 -1.14 9.48 0.89
N ALA A 15 -0.45 8.78 -0.03
CA ALA A 15 -0.98 7.61 -0.70
C ALA A 15 0.15 6.65 -1.07
N PHE A 16 -0.21 5.40 -1.36
CA PHE A 16 0.74 4.38 -1.77
C PHE A 16 0.52 4.05 -3.25
N GLU A 17 1.59 4.13 -4.03
CA GLU A 17 1.56 3.75 -5.43
C GLU A 17 2.03 2.31 -5.55
N VAL A 18 1.20 1.45 -6.12
CA VAL A 18 1.44 0.01 -6.19
C VAL A 18 1.46 -0.45 -7.63
N ASP A 19 2.57 -1.04 -8.04
CA ASP A 19 2.72 -1.61 -9.38
C ASP A 19 2.52 -3.12 -9.31
N PHE A 20 1.80 -3.66 -10.30
CA PHE A 20 1.53 -5.08 -10.42
C PHE A 20 2.22 -5.67 -11.66
N ALA A 21 2.43 -6.99 -11.62
CA ALA A 21 3.10 -7.72 -12.70
C ALA A 21 2.35 -7.67 -14.03
N ASP A 22 1.05 -7.40 -14.02
CA ASP A 22 0.25 -7.25 -15.24
C ASP A 22 0.38 -5.87 -15.89
N GLY A 23 1.24 -5.00 -15.34
CA GLY A 23 1.48 -3.67 -15.87
C GLY A 23 0.57 -2.58 -15.35
N LEU A 24 -0.40 -2.91 -14.50
CA LEU A 24 -1.29 -1.91 -13.92
C LEU A 24 -0.69 -1.29 -12.67
N THR A 25 -0.97 -0.01 -12.46
CA THR A 25 -0.56 0.75 -11.28
C THR A 25 -1.80 1.26 -10.57
N PHE A 26 -1.80 1.15 -9.24
CA PHE A 26 -2.91 1.60 -8.40
C PHE A 26 -2.41 2.62 -7.39
N LEU A 27 -3.28 3.53 -7.01
CA LEU A 27 -2.98 4.51 -5.97
C LEU A 27 -3.95 4.28 -4.81
N GLU A 28 -3.42 3.78 -3.70
CA GLU A 28 -4.21 3.51 -2.50
C GLU A 28 -4.07 4.66 -1.52
N PRO A 29 -5.17 5.38 -1.20
CA PRO A 29 -5.11 6.44 -0.19
C PRO A 29 -4.68 5.88 1.16
N HIS A 30 -3.78 6.59 1.85
CA HIS A 30 -3.32 6.18 3.18
C HIS A 30 -4.48 6.09 4.18
N SER A 31 -5.46 6.97 4.06
CA SER A 31 -6.62 6.98 4.96
C SER A 31 -7.39 5.67 4.98
N THR A 32 -7.49 4.98 3.85
CA THR A 32 -8.20 3.68 3.79
C THR A 32 -7.42 2.60 4.52
N ILE A 33 -6.08 2.64 4.43
CA ILE A 33 -5.20 1.70 5.13
C ILE A 33 -5.27 1.92 6.64
N LEU A 34 -5.25 3.18 7.07
CA LEU A 34 -5.35 3.53 8.48
C LEU A 34 -6.63 2.97 9.09
N LYS A 35 -7.75 3.16 8.40
CA LYS A 35 -9.06 2.66 8.85
C LYS A 35 -9.11 1.15 8.91
N ALA A 36 -8.68 0.48 7.85
CA ALA A 36 -8.77 -0.96 7.74
C ALA A 36 -7.92 -1.68 8.80
N ASN A 37 -6.82 -1.08 9.21
CA ASN A 37 -5.87 -1.67 10.16
C ASN A 37 -5.92 -1.05 11.56
N ARG A 38 -6.84 -0.14 11.79
CA ARG A 38 -7.00 0.56 13.08
C ARG A 38 -5.71 1.21 13.55
N ILE A 39 -5.03 1.87 12.62
CA ILE A 39 -3.78 2.58 12.92
C ILE A 39 -4.11 3.97 13.47
N SER A 40 -3.31 4.44 14.44
CA SER A 40 -3.47 5.77 14.99
C SER A 40 -3.35 6.83 13.87
N PRO A 41 -4.26 7.83 13.82
CA PRO A 41 -4.16 8.89 12.80
C PRO A 41 -2.92 9.75 12.97
N LYS A 42 -2.23 9.67 14.11
CA LYS A 42 -0.98 10.40 14.36
C LYS A 42 0.26 9.61 13.97
N ALA A 43 0.11 8.34 13.58
CA ALA A 43 1.24 7.50 13.21
C ALA A 43 1.85 8.00 11.90
N VAL A 44 3.18 7.93 11.83
CA VAL A 44 3.94 8.37 10.66
C VAL A 44 4.59 7.15 10.02
N VAL A 45 4.51 7.07 8.69
CA VAL A 45 5.11 5.98 7.93
C VAL A 45 6.63 6.05 8.06
N GLU A 46 7.23 4.95 8.53
CA GLU A 46 8.70 4.83 8.60
C GLU A 46 9.25 4.11 7.38
N ARG A 47 8.63 3.00 7.00
CA ARG A 47 9.06 2.24 5.83
C ARG A 47 7.94 1.36 5.32
N VAL A 48 8.09 0.92 4.08
CA VAL A 48 7.18 0.01 3.42
C VAL A 48 7.96 -1.25 3.06
N GLU A 49 7.36 -2.41 3.33
CA GLU A 49 8.00 -3.68 3.08
C GLU A 49 7.07 -4.58 2.26
N MET A 50 7.55 -5.04 1.11
CA MET A 50 6.79 -5.98 0.30
C MET A 50 6.82 -7.37 0.95
N ASP A 51 5.73 -8.12 0.84
CA ASP A 51 5.71 -9.51 1.28
C ASP A 51 6.73 -10.29 0.46
N GLY A 52 7.81 -10.72 1.10
CA GLY A 52 8.93 -11.35 0.42
C GLY A 52 8.68 -12.78 0.00
N GLU A 53 7.65 -13.45 0.55
CA GLU A 53 7.37 -14.85 0.22
C GLU A 53 6.39 -14.97 -0.95
N CYS A 54 5.27 -14.26 -0.86
CA CYS A 54 4.16 -14.45 -1.81
C CYS A 54 3.98 -13.30 -2.78
N HIS A 55 4.54 -12.12 -2.50
CA HIS A 55 4.36 -10.90 -3.30
C HIS A 55 2.88 -10.55 -3.50
N GLU A 56 2.04 -10.92 -2.54
CA GLU A 56 0.59 -10.72 -2.59
C GLU A 56 0.13 -9.45 -1.89
N GLY A 57 1.04 -8.74 -1.25
CA GLY A 57 0.72 -7.54 -0.51
C GLY A 57 1.96 -6.86 0.03
N PHE A 58 1.75 -5.92 0.93
CA PHE A 58 2.85 -5.22 1.56
C PHE A 58 2.49 -4.83 3.00
N PHE A 59 3.52 -4.45 3.75
CA PHE A 59 3.39 -4.01 5.13
C PHE A 59 3.85 -2.57 5.24
N VAL A 60 3.13 -1.78 6.03
CA VAL A 60 3.53 -0.41 6.34
C VAL A 60 3.94 -0.37 7.80
N HIS A 61 5.17 0.05 8.07
CA HIS A 61 5.70 0.17 9.42
C HIS A 61 5.64 1.62 9.87
N TYR A 62 5.10 1.85 11.06
CA TYR A 62 4.89 3.19 11.60
C TYR A 62 5.83 3.49 12.77
N ASN A 63 6.04 4.78 13.00
CA ASN A 63 6.96 5.26 14.05
C ASN A 63 6.53 4.90 15.46
N ASN A 64 5.24 4.56 15.66
CA ASN A 64 4.69 4.19 16.96
C ASN A 64 4.72 2.68 17.22
N GLY A 65 5.34 1.91 16.34
CA GLY A 65 5.41 0.45 16.45
C GLY A 65 4.25 -0.29 15.83
N GLN A 66 3.24 0.40 15.34
CA GLN A 66 2.14 -0.25 14.64
C GLN A 66 2.56 -0.67 13.23
N MET A 67 1.85 -1.66 12.69
CA MET A 67 2.09 -2.14 11.34
C MET A 67 0.75 -2.40 10.65
N ALA A 68 0.63 -1.95 9.43
CA ALA A 68 -0.53 -2.23 8.60
C ALA A 68 -0.19 -3.31 7.58
N GLU A 69 -1.14 -4.18 7.31
CA GLU A 69 -1.02 -5.20 6.26
C GLU A 69 -2.02 -4.88 5.17
N VAL A 70 -1.54 -4.87 3.93
CA VAL A 70 -2.36 -4.52 2.77
C VAL A 70 -2.24 -5.62 1.73
N SER A 71 -3.39 -6.23 1.39
CA SER A 71 -3.42 -7.31 0.39
C SER A 71 -3.66 -6.76 -1.01
N TRP A 72 -3.26 -7.54 -2.02
CA TRP A 72 -3.51 -7.20 -3.43
C TRP A 72 -5.00 -7.01 -3.72
N ALA A 73 -5.85 -7.83 -3.11
CA ALA A 73 -7.30 -7.76 -3.34
C ALA A 73 -7.88 -6.44 -2.87
N PHE A 74 -7.40 -5.93 -1.75
CA PHE A 74 -7.82 -4.66 -1.19
C PHE A 74 -7.50 -3.51 -2.17
N ILE A 75 -6.30 -3.54 -2.74
CA ILE A 75 -5.85 -2.49 -3.66
C ILE A 75 -6.63 -2.55 -4.97
N ARG A 76 -6.88 -3.73 -5.48
CA ARG A 76 -7.52 -3.90 -6.80
C ARG A 76 -9.04 -3.68 -6.77
N GLU A 77 -9.61 -3.38 -5.63
CA GLU A 77 -10.98 -2.87 -5.56
C GLU A 77 -11.10 -1.47 -6.16
N LEU A 78 -9.97 -0.75 -6.26
CA LEU A 78 -9.93 0.58 -6.86
C LEU A 78 -9.73 0.48 -8.38
N PRO A 79 -10.11 1.51 -9.14
CA PRO A 79 -9.71 1.57 -10.55
C PRO A 79 -8.21 1.83 -10.66
N PRO A 80 -7.56 1.32 -11.73
CA PRO A 80 -6.15 1.59 -11.95
C PRO A 80 -5.88 3.09 -12.12
N ARG A 81 -4.68 3.52 -11.68
CA ARG A 81 -4.24 4.88 -11.87
C ARG A 81 -3.99 5.13 -13.36
N LYS A 82 -4.56 6.21 -13.88
CA LYS A 82 -4.30 6.59 -15.28
C LYS A 82 -2.91 7.18 -15.40
N ARG A 83 -2.16 6.69 -16.36
CA ARG A 83 -0.87 7.27 -16.72
C ARG A 83 -1.11 8.36 -17.75
N LYS A 84 -0.35 9.44 -17.59
CA LYS A 84 -0.37 10.51 -18.58
C LYS A 84 0.49 10.17 -19.77
#